data_8db61498b4a9e9b1c13ecdba5f5b50b7
#
_entry.id   8db61498b4a9e9b1c13ecdba5f5b50b7
#
_cell.length_a   1.000
_cell.length_b   1.000
_cell.length_c   1.000
_cell.angle_alpha   90.00
_cell.angle_beta   90.00
_cell.angle_gamma   90.00
#
_symmetry.space_group_name_H-M   'P 1'
#
loop_
_entity.id
_entity.type
_entity.pdbx_description
1 polymer ?
#
loop_
_entity_poly.entity_id
_entity_poly.type
_entity_poly.pdbx_seq_one_letter_code
_entity_poly.pdbx_strand_id
1 'polypeptide(L)'
;FISGMERNGDLVKMTSYAPLLENRNDRSWAVNLIWLDTDQVLGRSSYYVQQMAAENRPTYNVKSNMTMSTPRIADYNEGRFGFGSWHTQVEFKDVKLTGADGAPIDIDLNKAVKKEGEWSLDNGLLKQTSLREPAKYIVDGFNGNQFTLEFKVRKEGGNEGFFLYFGLSEDSNKGFVYNVAGWNNGTTAVEEVTGGRTSGVAGDRVPQSLETDKW
;
A
#
# COMPACT_ATOMS: atom_id res chain seq x y z
N PHE A 1 -9.40 20.00 5.26
CA PHE A 1 -8.77 20.57 6.45
C PHE A 1 -9.38 21.93 6.77
N ILE A 2 -9.36 22.92 5.84
CA ILE A 2 -9.93 24.27 6.03
C ILE A 2 -11.42 24.20 6.36
N SER A 3 -12.22 23.44 5.63
CA SER A 3 -13.65 23.24 5.90
C SER A 3 -13.94 22.63 7.29
N GLY A 4 -12.99 21.84 7.82
CA GLY A 4 -13.06 21.31 9.19
C GLY A 4 -12.84 22.41 10.24
N MET A 5 -11.92 23.34 9.96
CA MET A 5 -11.67 24.49 10.85
C MET A 5 -12.86 25.47 10.84
N GLU A 6 -13.41 25.76 9.66
CA GLU A 6 -14.61 26.59 9.51
C GLU A 6 -15.83 26.00 10.23
N ARG A 7 -16.00 24.69 10.17
CA ARG A 7 -17.08 23.98 10.88
C ARG A 7 -16.99 24.08 12.39
N ASN A 8 -15.79 24.25 12.92
CA ASN A 8 -15.47 24.42 14.34
C ASN A 8 -15.05 25.86 14.67
N GLY A 9 -15.57 26.84 13.96
CA GLY A 9 -15.22 28.25 14.10
C GLY A 9 -15.63 28.89 15.44
N ASP A 10 -16.45 28.20 16.24
CA ASP A 10 -16.72 28.53 17.63
C ASP A 10 -15.50 28.29 18.53
N LEU A 11 -14.68 27.30 18.22
CA LEU A 11 -13.46 26.93 18.95
C LEU A 11 -12.19 27.46 18.27
N VAL A 12 -12.08 27.28 16.95
CA VAL A 12 -10.89 27.62 16.16
C VAL A 12 -10.97 29.09 15.73
N LYS A 13 -10.25 29.97 16.42
CA LYS A 13 -10.24 31.41 16.15
C LYS A 13 -9.11 31.86 15.21
N MET A 14 -8.03 31.11 15.17
CA MET A 14 -6.87 31.42 14.36
C MET A 14 -6.09 30.14 14.01
N THR A 15 -5.55 30.09 12.82
CA THR A 15 -4.64 29.04 12.37
C THR A 15 -3.44 29.66 11.66
N SER A 16 -2.30 28.99 11.70
CA SER A 16 -1.13 29.38 10.94
C SER A 16 -0.53 28.17 10.23
N TYR A 17 -0.01 28.40 9.03
CA TYR A 17 0.68 27.41 8.26
C TYR A 17 2.19 27.45 8.56
N ALA A 18 2.78 26.31 8.83
CA ALA A 18 4.21 26.23 9.12
C ALA A 18 4.89 25.10 8.31
N PRO A 19 6.06 25.37 7.71
CA PRO A 19 6.65 26.69 7.50
C PRO A 19 5.91 27.48 6.42
N LEU A 20 5.83 28.81 6.61
CA LEU A 20 5.18 29.70 5.64
C LEU A 20 6.05 29.89 4.40
N LEU A 21 7.30 30.24 4.62
CA LEU A 21 8.27 30.58 3.59
C LEU A 21 9.46 29.61 3.66
N GLU A 22 10.00 29.28 2.50
CA GLU A 22 11.22 28.49 2.42
C GLU A 22 12.07 28.94 1.22
N ASN A 23 13.37 29.05 1.45
CA ASN A 23 14.33 29.29 0.37
C ASN A 23 14.51 28.01 -0.45
N ARG A 24 14.29 28.09 -1.76
CA ARG A 24 14.40 26.95 -2.66
C ARG A 24 15.79 26.32 -2.68
N ASN A 25 16.84 27.14 -2.48
CA ASN A 25 18.23 26.72 -2.56
C ASN A 25 18.80 26.26 -1.21
N ASP A 26 18.06 26.50 -0.10
CA ASP A 26 18.45 26.07 1.24
C ASP A 26 17.21 25.59 2.00
N ARG A 27 16.90 24.31 1.81
CA ARG A 27 15.64 23.71 2.26
C ARG A 27 15.85 22.94 3.56
N SER A 28 15.15 23.35 4.60
CA SER A 28 15.09 22.62 5.88
C SER A 28 13.88 21.70 6.01
N TRP A 29 12.80 21.96 5.25
CA TRP A 29 11.54 21.19 5.31
C TRP A 29 11.05 20.83 3.90
N ALA A 30 10.53 19.62 3.75
CA ALA A 30 10.00 19.16 2.47
C ALA A 30 8.66 19.83 2.11
N VAL A 31 7.91 20.30 3.11
CA VAL A 31 6.57 20.88 2.96
C VAL A 31 6.60 22.33 3.44
N ASN A 32 6.10 23.23 2.61
CA ASN A 32 5.99 24.69 2.89
C ASN A 32 4.84 25.29 2.08
N LEU A 33 4.51 26.56 2.30
CA LEU A 33 3.42 27.23 1.62
C LEU A 33 3.91 28.03 0.40
N ILE A 34 5.04 28.75 0.54
CA ILE A 34 5.60 29.64 -0.49
C ILE A 34 7.09 29.38 -0.62
N TRP A 35 7.54 29.11 -1.83
CA TRP A 35 8.95 29.08 -2.16
C TRP A 35 9.46 30.46 -2.57
N LEU A 36 10.63 30.78 -2.08
CA LEU A 36 11.39 31.97 -2.46
C LEU A 36 12.68 31.54 -3.16
N ASP A 37 13.04 32.27 -4.18
CA ASP A 37 14.35 32.26 -4.80
C ASP A 37 14.84 33.70 -4.90
N THR A 38 16.02 33.93 -5.43
CA THR A 38 16.66 35.25 -5.52
C THR A 38 15.78 36.27 -6.23
N ASP A 39 15.04 35.83 -7.25
CA ASP A 39 14.24 36.67 -8.15
C ASP A 39 12.81 36.12 -8.36
N GLN A 40 12.46 35.02 -7.70
CA GLN A 40 11.17 34.35 -7.93
C GLN A 40 10.46 34.02 -6.62
N VAL A 41 9.13 34.10 -6.67
CA VAL A 41 8.22 33.66 -5.61
C VAL A 41 7.23 32.68 -6.21
N LEU A 42 7.08 31.52 -5.61
CA LEU A 42 6.18 30.48 -6.08
C LEU A 42 5.26 30.00 -4.95
N GLY A 43 3.96 30.29 -5.09
CA GLY A 43 2.92 29.67 -4.25
C GLY A 43 2.77 28.20 -4.59
N ARG A 44 2.75 27.33 -3.59
CA ARG A 44 2.44 25.92 -3.78
C ARG A 44 0.93 25.68 -3.87
N SER A 45 0.51 24.47 -4.21
CA SER A 45 -0.91 24.12 -4.28
C SER A 45 -1.67 24.45 -3.00
N SER A 46 -1.07 24.23 -1.83
CA SER A 46 -1.64 24.60 -0.53
C SER A 46 -1.86 26.11 -0.36
N TYR A 47 -1.00 26.95 -0.95
CA TYR A 47 -1.19 28.40 -0.98
C TYR A 47 -2.47 28.79 -1.71
N TYR A 48 -2.67 28.26 -2.91
CA TYR A 48 -3.85 28.57 -3.73
C TYR A 48 -5.14 28.03 -3.11
N VAL A 49 -5.10 26.91 -2.43
CA VAL A 49 -6.26 26.40 -1.65
C VAL A 49 -6.62 27.37 -0.52
N GLN A 50 -5.64 27.90 0.20
CA GLN A 50 -5.90 28.89 1.25
C GLN A 50 -6.37 30.22 0.67
N GLN A 51 -5.80 30.66 -0.46
CA GLN A 51 -6.23 31.86 -1.17
C GLN A 51 -7.69 31.75 -1.60
N MET A 52 -8.09 30.65 -2.24
CA MET A 52 -9.48 30.41 -2.62
C MET A 52 -10.43 30.46 -1.41
N ALA A 53 -10.06 29.87 -0.29
CA ALA A 53 -10.87 29.92 0.91
C ALA A 53 -10.96 31.35 1.49
N ALA A 54 -9.88 32.12 1.46
CA ALA A 54 -9.83 33.49 1.94
C ALA A 54 -10.64 34.47 1.09
N GLU A 55 -10.61 34.28 -0.22
CA GLU A 55 -11.34 35.12 -1.19
C GLU A 55 -12.84 34.79 -1.25
N ASN A 56 -13.24 33.59 -0.87
CA ASN A 56 -14.62 33.10 -0.92
C ASN A 56 -15.19 32.85 0.49
N ARG A 57 -15.04 33.81 1.40
CA ARG A 57 -15.56 33.68 2.78
C ARG A 57 -17.08 33.64 2.77
N PRO A 58 -17.70 32.55 3.27
CA PRO A 58 -19.14 32.49 3.38
C PRO A 58 -19.63 33.35 4.54
N THR A 59 -20.80 33.94 4.38
CA THR A 59 -21.49 34.67 5.48
C THR A 59 -22.13 33.66 6.46
N TYR A 60 -22.48 32.47 5.97
CA TYR A 60 -23.15 31.43 6.74
C TYR A 60 -22.53 30.06 6.47
N ASN A 61 -22.40 29.25 7.49
CA ASN A 61 -22.10 27.85 7.37
C ASN A 61 -23.40 27.05 7.18
N VAL A 62 -23.55 26.44 6.03
CA VAL A 62 -24.68 25.52 5.79
C VAL A 62 -24.27 24.14 6.30
N LYS A 63 -25.10 23.57 7.18
CA LYS A 63 -24.90 22.20 7.63
C LYS A 63 -25.03 21.25 6.46
N SER A 64 -23.94 20.65 6.08
CA SER A 64 -23.88 19.66 4.98
C SER A 64 -23.41 18.32 5.50
N ASN A 65 -24.07 17.26 5.11
CA ASN A 65 -23.58 15.90 5.24
C ASN A 65 -23.18 15.40 3.85
N MET A 66 -21.90 15.10 3.70
CA MET A 66 -21.39 14.49 2.48
C MET A 66 -21.12 13.01 2.75
N THR A 67 -21.87 12.16 2.09
CA THR A 67 -21.59 10.73 2.06
C THR A 67 -20.91 10.43 0.74
N MET A 68 -19.64 10.05 0.79
CA MET A 68 -18.95 9.54 -0.40
C MET A 68 -18.97 8.01 -0.32
N SER A 69 -19.63 7.37 -1.27
CA SER A 69 -19.30 6.00 -1.60
C SER A 69 -18.07 6.05 -2.50
N THR A 70 -16.92 5.68 -1.98
CA THR A 70 -15.77 5.41 -2.84
C THR A 70 -15.92 3.98 -3.34
N PRO A 71 -16.25 3.75 -4.63
CA PRO A 71 -16.37 2.40 -5.18
C PRO A 71 -15.12 1.55 -4.97
N ARG A 72 -13.95 2.21 -4.85
CA ARG A 72 -12.68 1.53 -4.61
C ARG A 72 -12.57 0.86 -3.23
N ILE A 73 -13.12 1.46 -2.17
CA ILE A 73 -13.07 0.86 -0.83
C ILE A 73 -14.05 -0.32 -0.73
N ALA A 74 -15.21 -0.24 -1.40
CA ALA A 74 -16.18 -1.33 -1.41
C ALA A 74 -15.67 -2.59 -2.15
N ASP A 75 -14.84 -2.40 -3.18
CA ASP A 75 -14.28 -3.50 -3.96
C ASP A 75 -13.18 -4.28 -3.20
N TYR A 76 -12.66 -3.76 -2.08
CA TYR A 76 -11.56 -4.35 -1.30
C TYR A 76 -11.93 -4.63 0.17
N ASN A 77 -13.21 -4.58 0.52
CA ASN A 77 -13.67 -4.83 1.89
C ASN A 77 -13.42 -6.26 2.35
N GLU A 78 -13.34 -7.18 1.42
CA GLU A 78 -12.98 -8.58 1.66
C GLU A 78 -12.11 -9.05 0.52
N GLY A 79 -11.20 -9.96 0.79
CA GLY A 79 -10.35 -10.48 -0.25
C GLY A 79 -9.47 -11.62 0.21
N ARG A 80 -8.99 -12.36 -0.77
CA ARG A 80 -8.04 -13.45 -0.59
C ARG A 80 -6.63 -12.90 -0.42
N PHE A 81 -5.76 -13.72 0.16
CA PHE A 81 -4.33 -13.46 0.18
C PHE A 81 -3.56 -14.57 -0.52
N GLY A 82 -2.28 -14.31 -0.78
CA GLY A 82 -1.42 -15.29 -1.40
C GLY A 82 0.03 -14.86 -1.45
N PHE A 83 0.85 -15.77 -1.90
CA PHE A 83 2.29 -15.60 -2.04
C PHE A 83 2.69 -15.57 -3.51
N GLY A 84 3.86 -15.01 -3.80
CA GLY A 84 4.39 -15.01 -5.15
C GLY A 84 5.82 -14.52 -5.24
N SER A 85 6.34 -14.51 -6.46
CA SER A 85 7.63 -13.93 -6.78
C SER A 85 7.72 -13.56 -8.26
N TRP A 86 8.72 -12.76 -8.59
CA TRP A 86 9.09 -12.44 -9.97
C TRP A 86 10.54 -12.86 -10.18
N HIS A 87 10.78 -13.77 -11.14
CA HIS A 87 12.13 -14.27 -11.47
C HIS A 87 12.96 -14.65 -10.23
N THR A 88 12.33 -15.21 -9.19
CA THR A 88 12.97 -15.43 -7.90
C THR A 88 12.44 -16.71 -7.27
N GLN A 89 13.36 -17.53 -6.78
CA GLN A 89 13.07 -18.72 -5.99
C GLN A 89 12.94 -18.34 -4.53
N VAL A 90 11.82 -18.73 -3.91
CA VAL A 90 11.50 -18.35 -2.52
C VAL A 90 10.85 -19.48 -1.75
N GLU A 91 11.06 -19.49 -0.46
CA GLU A 91 10.44 -20.40 0.50
C GLU A 91 9.70 -19.61 1.57
N PHE A 92 8.54 -20.13 1.96
CA PHE A 92 7.71 -19.59 3.04
C PHE A 92 7.43 -20.68 4.06
N LYS A 93 7.55 -20.36 5.34
CA LYS A 93 7.22 -21.28 6.43
C LYS A 93 6.65 -20.57 7.64
N ASP A 94 6.20 -21.34 8.61
CA ASP A 94 5.62 -20.86 9.87
C ASP A 94 4.44 -19.88 9.60
N VAL A 95 3.66 -20.17 8.56
CA VAL A 95 2.54 -19.31 8.15
C VAL A 95 1.41 -19.41 9.17
N LYS A 96 1.04 -18.26 9.74
CA LYS A 96 -0.04 -18.13 10.72
C LYS A 96 -0.96 -16.99 10.31
N LEU A 97 -2.25 -17.21 10.41
CA LEU A 97 -3.27 -16.22 10.16
C LEU A 97 -4.08 -16.01 11.44
N THR A 98 -4.28 -14.75 11.81
CA THR A 98 -5.01 -14.36 13.02
C THR A 98 -6.05 -13.30 12.64
N GLY A 99 -7.27 -13.46 13.12
CA GLY A 99 -8.35 -12.50 12.90
C GLY A 99 -8.19 -11.22 13.70
N ALA A 100 -9.05 -10.25 13.43
CA ALA A 100 -9.06 -8.95 14.12
C ALA A 100 -9.30 -9.07 15.64
N ASP A 101 -9.96 -10.13 16.06
CA ASP A 101 -10.24 -10.48 17.46
C ASP A 101 -9.07 -11.20 18.15
N GLY A 102 -7.99 -11.44 17.43
CA GLY A 102 -6.83 -12.18 17.90
C GLY A 102 -6.99 -13.70 17.84
N ALA A 103 -8.11 -14.22 17.35
CA ALA A 103 -8.30 -15.66 17.21
C ALA A 103 -7.52 -16.21 16.01
N PRO A 104 -6.91 -17.41 16.12
CA PRO A 104 -6.26 -18.04 14.98
C PRO A 104 -7.31 -18.43 13.93
N ILE A 105 -6.95 -18.22 12.66
CA ILE A 105 -7.73 -18.66 11.51
C ILE A 105 -7.01 -19.84 10.88
N ASP A 106 -7.70 -20.95 10.76
CA ASP A 106 -7.14 -22.18 10.18
C ASP A 106 -7.11 -22.07 8.66
N ILE A 107 -5.95 -22.29 8.05
CA ILE A 107 -5.74 -22.23 6.60
C ILE A 107 -5.08 -23.53 6.13
N ASP A 108 -5.55 -24.06 5.02
CA ASP A 108 -4.96 -25.24 4.38
C ASP A 108 -4.07 -24.83 3.21
N LEU A 109 -2.77 -24.72 3.45
CA LEU A 109 -1.81 -24.38 2.41
C LEU A 109 -1.69 -25.44 1.30
N ASN A 110 -2.30 -26.62 1.40
CA ASN A 110 -2.39 -27.56 0.28
C ASN A 110 -3.41 -27.11 -0.77
N LYS A 111 -4.31 -26.20 -0.42
CA LYS A 111 -5.37 -25.71 -1.29
C LYS A 111 -5.06 -24.33 -1.80
N ALA A 112 -4.97 -24.18 -3.11
CA ALA A 112 -4.83 -22.92 -3.80
C ALA A 112 -5.91 -22.78 -4.85
N VAL A 113 -6.59 -21.62 -4.89
CA VAL A 113 -7.56 -21.29 -5.95
C VAL A 113 -6.87 -20.88 -7.24
N LYS A 114 -5.63 -20.41 -7.15
CA LYS A 114 -4.80 -20.05 -8.29
C LYS A 114 -3.35 -20.42 -8.00
N LYS A 115 -2.74 -21.14 -8.94
CA LYS A 115 -1.35 -21.58 -8.86
C LYS A 115 -0.67 -21.36 -10.21
N GLU A 116 0.26 -20.42 -10.25
CA GLU A 116 1.11 -20.10 -11.41
C GLU A 116 2.57 -20.23 -10.97
N GLY A 117 3.44 -20.78 -11.80
CA GLY A 117 4.82 -21.11 -11.44
C GLY A 117 4.95 -22.56 -10.90
N GLU A 118 6.10 -22.87 -10.34
CA GLU A 118 6.44 -24.21 -9.82
C GLU A 118 6.43 -24.21 -8.28
N TRP A 119 5.36 -24.72 -7.72
CA TRP A 119 5.14 -24.73 -6.27
C TRP A 119 5.08 -26.14 -5.71
N SER A 120 5.71 -26.32 -4.57
CA SER A 120 5.59 -27.52 -3.74
C SER A 120 5.34 -27.12 -2.29
N LEU A 121 4.64 -27.99 -1.55
CA LEU A 121 4.45 -27.86 -0.11
C LEU A 121 4.93 -29.16 0.54
N ASP A 122 5.89 -29.07 1.44
CA ASP A 122 6.40 -30.19 2.22
C ASP A 122 6.59 -29.78 3.68
N ASN A 123 5.93 -30.48 4.59
CA ASN A 123 6.03 -30.23 6.04
C ASN A 123 5.84 -28.76 6.45
N GLY A 124 4.90 -28.06 5.81
CA GLY A 124 4.61 -26.65 6.07
C GLY A 124 5.57 -25.66 5.40
N LEU A 125 6.52 -26.15 4.61
CA LEU A 125 7.41 -25.35 3.77
C LEU A 125 6.82 -25.21 2.38
N LEU A 126 6.29 -24.03 2.06
CA LEU A 126 5.81 -23.69 0.72
C LEU A 126 6.97 -23.13 -0.09
N LYS A 127 7.32 -23.81 -1.19
CA LYS A 127 8.48 -23.49 -2.02
C LYS A 127 8.08 -23.17 -3.46
N GLN A 128 8.66 -22.10 -4.00
CA GLN A 128 8.57 -21.71 -5.40
C GLN A 128 9.96 -21.82 -6.04
N THR A 129 10.08 -22.56 -7.15
CA THR A 129 11.37 -22.85 -7.79
C THR A 129 11.53 -22.30 -9.21
N SER A 130 10.45 -21.82 -9.83
CA SER A 130 10.55 -21.24 -11.18
C SER A 130 11.24 -19.87 -11.16
N LEU A 131 12.18 -19.67 -12.08
CA LEU A 131 12.75 -18.37 -12.39
C LEU A 131 12.07 -17.70 -13.60
N ARG A 132 11.02 -18.32 -14.11
CA ARG A 132 10.25 -17.81 -15.26
C ARG A 132 8.96 -17.24 -14.75
N GLU A 133 8.52 -16.13 -15.33
CA GLU A 133 7.20 -15.52 -15.10
C GLU A 133 6.84 -15.16 -13.65
N PRO A 134 5.85 -14.33 -13.44
CA PRO A 134 5.32 -14.11 -12.09
C PRO A 134 4.74 -15.41 -11.57
N ALA A 135 5.25 -15.87 -10.46
CA ALA A 135 4.68 -16.97 -9.73
C ALA A 135 3.61 -16.49 -8.74
N LYS A 136 2.49 -17.21 -8.68
CA LYS A 136 1.37 -16.91 -7.76
C LYS A 136 0.89 -18.17 -7.07
N TYR A 137 0.59 -18.03 -5.79
CA TYR A 137 -0.06 -19.04 -4.98
C TYR A 137 -1.14 -18.37 -4.12
N ILE A 138 -2.39 -18.40 -4.59
CA ILE A 138 -3.51 -17.78 -3.88
C ILE A 138 -4.19 -18.82 -3.02
N VAL A 139 -4.18 -18.60 -1.72
CA VAL A 139 -4.69 -19.53 -0.71
C VAL A 139 -6.20 -19.63 -0.80
N ASP A 140 -6.73 -20.86 -0.75
CA ASP A 140 -8.17 -21.14 -0.67
C ASP A 140 -8.65 -21.11 0.78
N GLY A 141 -9.97 -20.95 0.96
CA GLY A 141 -10.63 -21.03 2.26
C GLY A 141 -10.54 -19.77 3.12
N PHE A 142 -9.93 -18.70 2.62
CA PHE A 142 -9.91 -17.40 3.30
C PHE A 142 -10.43 -16.27 2.41
N ASN A 143 -11.33 -15.46 2.97
CA ASN A 143 -11.78 -14.21 2.40
C ASN A 143 -12.08 -13.24 3.54
N GLY A 144 -11.29 -12.18 3.69
CA GLY A 144 -11.44 -11.25 4.81
C GLY A 144 -10.72 -9.92 4.59
N ASN A 145 -11.01 -8.97 5.47
CA ASN A 145 -10.52 -7.59 5.36
C ASN A 145 -9.66 -7.15 6.55
N GLN A 146 -9.70 -7.87 7.65
CA GLN A 146 -8.94 -7.55 8.85
C GLN A 146 -8.30 -8.83 9.39
N PHE A 147 -7.00 -8.94 9.21
CA PHE A 147 -6.24 -10.10 9.68
C PHE A 147 -4.77 -9.74 9.87
N THR A 148 -4.08 -10.53 10.65
CA THR A 148 -2.63 -10.51 10.76
C THR A 148 -2.09 -11.80 10.13
N LEU A 149 -1.15 -11.64 9.19
CA LEU A 149 -0.44 -12.76 8.56
C LEU A 149 1.01 -12.72 9.01
N GLU A 150 1.45 -13.77 9.69
CA GLU A 150 2.83 -13.96 10.11
C GLU A 150 3.43 -15.13 9.35
N PHE A 151 4.65 -14.97 8.87
CA PHE A 151 5.39 -16.02 8.18
C PHE A 151 6.89 -15.71 8.20
N LYS A 152 7.69 -16.71 7.90
CA LYS A 152 9.10 -16.54 7.55
C LYS A 152 9.30 -16.76 6.07
N VAL A 153 10.18 -15.99 5.47
CA VAL A 153 10.52 -16.09 4.05
C VAL A 153 12.01 -16.19 3.86
N ARG A 154 12.45 -16.97 2.87
CA ARG A 154 13.83 -17.07 2.45
C ARG A 154 13.91 -16.98 0.92
N LYS A 155 14.72 -16.07 0.43
CA LYS A 155 15.11 -16.02 -0.97
C LYS A 155 16.21 -17.04 -1.22
N GLU A 156 16.02 -17.94 -2.18
CA GLU A 156 17.02 -18.95 -2.55
C GLU A 156 17.85 -18.56 -3.77
N GLY A 157 17.28 -17.76 -4.66
CA GLY A 157 17.96 -17.30 -5.86
C GLY A 157 17.08 -16.40 -6.70
N GLY A 158 17.65 -15.80 -7.74
CA GLY A 158 16.95 -14.87 -8.64
C GLY A 158 17.21 -13.41 -8.33
N ASN A 159 16.55 -12.54 -9.10
CA ASN A 159 16.92 -11.13 -9.17
C ASN A 159 16.10 -10.22 -8.25
N GLU A 160 14.97 -10.70 -7.71
CA GLU A 160 14.06 -9.88 -6.91
C GLU A 160 13.77 -10.56 -5.57
N GLY A 161 12.82 -10.04 -4.81
CA GLY A 161 12.35 -10.62 -3.59
C GLY A 161 11.08 -11.44 -3.78
N PHE A 162 10.03 -11.13 -3.03
CA PHE A 162 8.77 -11.87 -3.06
C PHE A 162 7.55 -10.97 -3.10
N PHE A 163 6.42 -11.56 -3.43
CA PHE A 163 5.11 -10.93 -3.44
C PHE A 163 4.23 -11.46 -2.31
N LEU A 164 3.52 -10.55 -1.66
CA LEU A 164 2.41 -10.86 -0.79
C LEU A 164 1.15 -10.23 -1.40
N TYR A 165 0.26 -11.06 -1.92
CA TYR A 165 -1.04 -10.63 -2.44
C TYR A 165 -2.04 -10.49 -1.31
N PHE A 166 -2.89 -9.46 -1.36
CA PHE A 166 -3.95 -9.23 -0.38
C PHE A 166 -5.13 -8.47 -0.99
N GLY A 167 -6.30 -8.58 -0.36
CA GLY A 167 -7.51 -7.97 -0.86
C GLY A 167 -7.88 -8.40 -2.28
N LEU A 168 -7.51 -9.63 -2.67
CA LEU A 168 -7.79 -10.12 -4.01
C LEU A 168 -9.27 -10.48 -4.15
N SER A 169 -9.88 -10.02 -5.24
CA SER A 169 -11.21 -10.44 -5.67
C SER A 169 -11.29 -11.96 -5.87
N GLU A 170 -12.49 -12.49 -5.91
CA GLU A 170 -12.74 -13.94 -6.06
C GLU A 170 -12.05 -14.53 -7.30
N ASP A 171 -12.06 -13.80 -8.40
CA ASP A 171 -11.38 -14.17 -9.65
C ASP A 171 -9.89 -13.82 -9.66
N SER A 172 -9.35 -13.24 -8.58
CA SER A 172 -7.98 -12.77 -8.42
C SER A 172 -7.53 -11.73 -9.47
N ASN A 173 -8.48 -11.02 -10.08
CA ASN A 173 -8.20 -10.03 -11.11
C ASN A 173 -8.04 -8.61 -10.57
N LYS A 174 -8.48 -8.34 -9.33
CA LYS A 174 -8.34 -7.06 -8.65
C LYS A 174 -7.79 -7.28 -7.25
N GLY A 175 -7.07 -6.29 -6.71
CA GLY A 175 -6.53 -6.29 -5.36
C GLY A 175 -5.21 -5.57 -5.28
N PHE A 176 -4.37 -6.01 -4.36
CA PHE A 176 -3.05 -5.44 -4.14
C PHE A 176 -1.98 -6.52 -4.02
N VAL A 177 -0.75 -6.11 -4.27
CA VAL A 177 0.43 -6.89 -3.97
C VAL A 177 1.45 -6.01 -3.23
N TYR A 178 1.95 -6.52 -2.13
CA TYR A 178 3.12 -5.97 -1.47
C TYR A 178 4.35 -6.63 -2.10
N ASN A 179 5.02 -5.87 -2.95
CA ASN A 179 6.22 -6.30 -3.66
C ASN A 179 7.43 -5.95 -2.78
N VAL A 180 8.00 -6.96 -2.15
CA VAL A 180 9.13 -6.81 -1.23
C VAL A 180 10.42 -7.08 -1.99
N ALA A 181 11.33 -6.11 -1.95
CA ALA A 181 12.62 -6.16 -2.64
C ALA A 181 12.49 -6.49 -4.15
N GLY A 182 11.52 -5.89 -4.81
CA GLY A 182 11.37 -5.90 -6.25
C GLY A 182 12.39 -5.01 -6.97
N TRP A 183 12.23 -4.86 -8.28
CA TRP A 183 13.07 -4.02 -9.14
C TRP A 183 14.57 -4.26 -8.90
N ASN A 184 15.02 -5.47 -9.23
CA ASN A 184 16.39 -5.94 -9.03
C ASN A 184 16.83 -6.00 -7.55
N ASN A 185 15.96 -6.47 -6.68
CA ASN A 185 16.22 -6.59 -5.25
C ASN A 185 16.58 -5.26 -4.57
N GLY A 186 15.93 -4.19 -4.98
CA GLY A 186 16.29 -2.82 -4.55
C GLY A 186 15.19 -2.03 -3.86
N THR A 187 13.93 -2.41 -4.06
CA THR A 187 12.83 -1.54 -3.64
C THR A 187 11.61 -2.34 -3.21
N THR A 188 10.90 -1.86 -2.21
CA THR A 188 9.61 -2.39 -1.77
C THR A 188 8.51 -1.38 -2.03
N ALA A 189 7.36 -1.83 -2.50
CA ALA A 189 6.18 -1.01 -2.72
C ALA A 189 4.89 -1.82 -2.66
N VAL A 190 3.77 -1.13 -2.46
CA VAL A 190 2.44 -1.69 -2.75
C VAL A 190 2.09 -1.38 -4.19
N GLU A 191 1.65 -2.38 -4.93
CA GLU A 191 1.16 -2.24 -6.30
C GLU A 191 -0.30 -2.66 -6.40
N GLU A 192 -1.04 -2.05 -7.33
CA GLU A 192 -2.40 -2.50 -7.65
C GLU A 192 -2.35 -3.74 -8.55
N VAL A 193 -3.32 -4.61 -8.39
CA VAL A 193 -3.60 -5.73 -9.29
C VAL A 193 -4.84 -5.39 -10.12
N THR A 194 -4.69 -5.38 -11.44
CA THR A 194 -5.77 -5.14 -12.40
C THR A 194 -5.66 -6.15 -13.53
N GLY A 195 -6.78 -6.83 -13.85
CA GLY A 195 -6.76 -7.91 -14.85
C GLY A 195 -5.81 -9.07 -14.49
N GLY A 196 -5.61 -9.30 -13.19
CA GLY A 196 -4.72 -10.34 -12.69
C GLY A 196 -3.22 -10.02 -12.78
N ARG A 197 -2.85 -8.80 -13.16
CA ARG A 197 -1.45 -8.35 -13.28
C ARG A 197 -1.19 -7.13 -12.39
N THR A 198 0.04 -6.95 -11.96
CA THR A 198 0.47 -5.70 -11.31
C THR A 198 0.38 -4.55 -12.31
N SER A 199 -0.26 -3.45 -11.92
CA SER A 199 -0.62 -2.37 -12.83
C SER A 199 -0.10 -1.00 -12.44
N GLY A 200 0.52 -0.85 -11.30
CA GLY A 200 1.10 0.42 -10.87
C GLY A 200 1.35 0.47 -9.37
N VAL A 201 2.22 1.37 -8.96
CA VAL A 201 2.56 1.57 -7.55
C VAL A 201 1.47 2.40 -6.88
N ALA A 202 0.88 1.88 -5.81
CA ALA A 202 -0.20 2.50 -5.05
C ALA A 202 0.28 3.48 -3.96
N GLY A 203 1.59 3.67 -3.81
CA GLY A 203 2.19 4.54 -2.79
C GLY A 203 3.67 4.79 -3.04
N ASP A 204 4.38 5.17 -2.00
CA ASP A 204 5.82 5.42 -2.08
C ASP A 204 6.62 4.12 -2.20
N ARG A 205 7.75 4.21 -2.89
CA ARG A 205 8.75 3.14 -2.93
C ARG A 205 9.75 3.31 -1.80
N VAL A 206 10.05 2.23 -1.11
CA VAL A 206 11.01 2.21 0.00
C VAL A 206 12.22 1.36 -0.40
N PRO A 207 13.45 1.87 -0.30
CA PRO A 207 14.65 1.08 -0.54
C PRO A 207 14.71 -0.12 0.41
N GLN A 208 14.79 -1.32 -0.14
CA GLN A 208 14.91 -2.55 0.62
C GLN A 208 15.47 -3.65 -0.27
N SER A 209 16.34 -4.48 0.30
CA SER A 209 16.89 -5.67 -0.35
C SER A 209 16.80 -6.88 0.57
N LEU A 210 16.77 -8.07 -0.02
CA LEU A 210 16.83 -9.34 0.69
C LEU A 210 18.16 -10.04 0.41
N GLU A 211 18.77 -10.56 1.45
CA GLU A 211 19.92 -11.43 1.31
C GLU A 211 19.47 -12.85 0.94
N THR A 212 20.22 -13.47 0.04
CA THR A 212 19.97 -14.87 -0.36
C THR A 212 20.34 -15.81 0.81
N ASP A 213 19.62 -16.93 0.94
CA ASP A 213 19.80 -17.99 1.95
C ASP A 213 19.63 -17.55 3.42
N LYS A 214 18.96 -16.41 3.66
CA LYS A 214 18.60 -15.97 5.03
C LYS A 214 17.10 -16.01 5.27
N TRP A 215 16.73 -16.50 6.45
CA TRP A 215 15.35 -16.45 6.94
C TRP A 215 15.04 -15.13 7.61
#